data_47a162f319460ada39ce30adbd5909ef
#
_entry.id   47a162f319460ada39ce30adbd5909ef
#
_cell.length_a   1.000
_cell.length_b   1.000
_cell.length_c   1.000
_cell.angle_alpha   90.00
_cell.angle_beta   90.00
_cell.angle_gamma   90.00
#
_symmetry.space_group_name_H-M   'P 1'
#
loop_
_entity.id
_entity.type
_entity.pdbx_description
1 polymer ?
#
loop_
_entity_poly.entity_id
_entity_poly.type
_entity_poly.pdbx_seq_one_letter_code
_entity_poly.pdbx_strand_id
1 'polypeptide(L)'
;MERLENIILPVLEKNPEELCYWWEGKWYTRRDMLTLVSNCEQVLRQSGFSRGQRLVAMLRNSPLIPALSLAVWKLGGIFCPLNERAGLESLTGTFDLIKPFAVIAEHEIPELAESWPFVACSLDSVSLPAFTGKTQASEPDELAVIFATSGTTGLPKAVPLTHENLASNCDAVHKMVSSMSCKDTFLTVLPNFHSFGYTVTIILPLTMGAKLAIAPSFLPPAVTIRAITEAKIDVMFVVPAIMSFLLMSVEKGKVPAEVLSRIRVICTGGDKLNPNLHGMSLKLLGRDIMEGYGLTETSPVICVNHDCKTQQTGSIGPVIPGYEYKLKTREGQDTEDKEGVLWVKGPSVTPGYLHAPEITAERFDSDGFLNTGDYVRLETHDGEEFVYILDRVTDIIIVGGFNVYPQEVEKVLAEHPAIHQAVVVGMPHEINGQIPKAYVLLEEGAKVDSRDVIKFAKERLAHFKVPRSVEFVTEFPLSGTGKILRRVLRDRAAEGR
;
A
#
# COMPACT_ATOMS: atom_id res chain seq x y z
N MET A 1 -3.87 -14.31 -22.64
CA MET A 1 -3.85 -13.32 -21.56
C MET A 1 -3.85 -11.93 -22.15
N GLU A 2 -4.77 -11.08 -21.72
CA GLU A 2 -4.91 -9.72 -22.26
C GLU A 2 -3.96 -8.78 -21.52
N ARG A 3 -3.16 -8.02 -22.27
CA ARG A 3 -2.21 -7.06 -21.69
C ARG A 3 -2.96 -5.78 -21.28
N LEU A 4 -2.51 -5.09 -20.24
CA LEU A 4 -3.18 -3.90 -19.69
C LEU A 4 -3.36 -2.77 -20.72
N GLU A 5 -2.39 -2.54 -21.60
CA GLU A 5 -2.53 -1.56 -22.65
C GLU A 5 -3.66 -1.90 -23.64
N ASN A 6 -3.92 -3.19 -23.87
CA ASN A 6 -5.03 -3.63 -24.73
C ASN A 6 -6.40 -3.49 -24.06
N ILE A 7 -6.43 -3.42 -22.73
CA ILE A 7 -7.65 -3.11 -21.95
C ILE A 7 -7.87 -1.59 -21.91
N ILE A 8 -6.81 -0.82 -21.57
CA ILE A 8 -6.94 0.61 -21.26
C ILE A 8 -7.03 1.48 -22.52
N LEU A 9 -6.17 1.23 -23.54
CA LEU A 9 -6.15 2.11 -24.74
C LEU A 9 -7.49 2.14 -25.49
N PRO A 10 -8.18 1.01 -25.75
CA PRO A 10 -9.50 1.05 -26.37
C PRO A 10 -10.54 1.87 -25.58
N VAL A 11 -10.44 1.87 -24.25
CA VAL A 11 -11.31 2.68 -23.39
C VAL A 11 -11.04 4.17 -23.58
N LEU A 12 -9.75 4.56 -23.68
CA LEU A 12 -9.37 5.95 -23.92
C LEU A 12 -9.74 6.42 -25.35
N GLU A 13 -9.61 5.54 -26.33
CA GLU A 13 -9.86 5.81 -27.74
C GLU A 13 -11.35 5.95 -28.09
N LYS A 14 -12.21 5.23 -27.35
CA LYS A 14 -13.65 5.18 -27.63
C LYS A 14 -14.34 6.55 -27.57
N ASN A 15 -13.98 7.38 -26.59
CA ASN A 15 -14.55 8.73 -26.40
C ASN A 15 -13.43 9.73 -26.04
N PRO A 16 -12.61 10.14 -27.01
CA PRO A 16 -11.38 10.90 -26.73
C PRO A 16 -11.61 12.31 -26.14
N GLU A 17 -12.80 12.87 -26.30
CA GLU A 17 -13.15 14.19 -25.75
C GLU A 17 -13.65 14.12 -24.29
N GLU A 18 -13.90 12.92 -23.75
CA GLU A 18 -14.25 12.78 -22.34
C GLU A 18 -13.09 13.14 -21.43
N LEU A 19 -13.40 13.71 -20.25
CA LEU A 19 -12.42 14.04 -19.22
C LEU A 19 -11.75 12.75 -18.72
N CYS A 20 -10.42 12.80 -18.60
CA CYS A 20 -9.59 11.69 -18.17
C CYS A 20 -8.90 11.98 -16.84
N TYR A 21 -8.24 13.11 -16.71
CA TYR A 21 -7.55 13.45 -15.49
C TYR A 21 -7.60 14.95 -15.16
N TRP A 22 -7.60 15.23 -13.86
CA TRP A 22 -7.40 16.55 -13.30
C TRP A 22 -5.96 16.70 -12.83
N TRP A 23 -5.30 17.77 -13.24
CA TRP A 23 -3.92 18.09 -12.87
C TRP A 23 -3.77 19.59 -12.69
N GLU A 24 -3.23 20.02 -11.55
CA GLU A 24 -2.93 21.44 -11.23
C GLU A 24 -4.08 22.44 -11.49
N GLY A 25 -5.30 22.06 -11.14
CA GLY A 25 -6.48 22.93 -11.27
C GLY A 25 -7.16 22.85 -12.61
N LYS A 26 -6.77 21.94 -13.49
CA LYS A 26 -7.31 21.83 -14.85
C LYS A 26 -7.66 20.39 -15.20
N TRP A 27 -8.78 20.23 -15.90
CA TRP A 27 -9.15 18.96 -16.51
C TRP A 27 -8.53 18.77 -17.88
N TYR A 28 -8.12 17.55 -18.15
CA TYR A 28 -7.59 17.08 -19.43
C TYR A 28 -8.42 15.91 -19.94
N THR A 29 -8.48 15.77 -21.26
CA THR A 29 -9.29 14.76 -21.94
C THR A 29 -8.53 13.44 -22.09
N ARG A 30 -9.24 12.39 -22.56
CA ARG A 30 -8.63 11.13 -22.99
C ARG A 30 -7.68 11.34 -24.18
N ARG A 31 -8.00 12.27 -25.09
CA ARG A 31 -7.12 12.68 -26.20
C ARG A 31 -5.79 13.24 -25.67
N ASP A 32 -5.84 14.05 -24.63
CA ASP A 32 -4.61 14.59 -24.01
C ASP A 32 -3.74 13.46 -23.44
N MET A 33 -4.36 12.49 -22.77
CA MET A 33 -3.65 11.30 -22.26
C MET A 33 -3.06 10.47 -23.41
N LEU A 34 -3.82 10.19 -24.46
CA LEU A 34 -3.32 9.45 -25.64
C LEU A 34 -2.16 10.17 -26.33
N THR A 35 -2.23 11.50 -26.40
CA THR A 35 -1.15 12.34 -26.95
C THR A 35 0.11 12.20 -26.09
N LEU A 36 -0.04 12.25 -24.77
CA LEU A 36 1.09 12.07 -23.83
C LEU A 36 1.70 10.68 -23.94
N VAL A 37 0.87 9.62 -24.05
CA VAL A 37 1.32 8.25 -24.29
C VAL A 37 2.12 8.14 -25.58
N SER A 38 1.59 8.72 -26.67
CA SER A 38 2.26 8.70 -27.98
C SER A 38 3.61 9.42 -27.97
N ASN A 39 3.69 10.57 -27.29
CA ASN A 39 4.94 11.30 -27.12
C ASN A 39 5.97 10.49 -26.31
N CYS A 40 5.57 9.88 -25.21
CA CYS A 40 6.43 9.00 -24.43
C CYS A 40 6.90 7.80 -25.26
N GLU A 41 6.00 7.13 -25.99
CA GLU A 41 6.34 6.01 -26.87
C GLU A 41 7.36 6.41 -27.94
N GLN A 42 7.18 7.56 -28.58
CA GLN A 42 8.09 8.06 -29.59
C GLN A 42 9.50 8.29 -29.03
N VAL A 43 9.61 8.95 -27.87
CA VAL A 43 10.90 9.20 -27.20
C VAL A 43 11.57 7.89 -26.82
N LEU A 44 10.83 6.94 -26.22
CA LEU A 44 11.35 5.64 -25.84
C LEU A 44 11.87 4.85 -27.06
N ARG A 45 11.15 4.83 -28.18
CA ARG A 45 11.62 4.20 -29.43
C ARG A 45 12.90 4.84 -29.94
N GLN A 46 12.96 6.16 -29.95
CA GLN A 46 14.15 6.90 -30.42
C GLN A 46 15.36 6.68 -29.51
N SER A 47 15.13 6.43 -28.21
CA SER A 47 16.21 6.11 -27.26
C SER A 47 16.74 4.67 -27.40
N GLY A 48 16.09 3.81 -28.18
CA GLY A 48 16.43 2.40 -28.36
C GLY A 48 15.77 1.46 -27.36
N PHE A 49 14.74 1.93 -26.62
CA PHE A 49 13.97 1.08 -25.71
C PHE A 49 13.23 -0.03 -26.47
N SER A 50 13.29 -1.25 -25.97
CA SER A 50 12.74 -2.42 -26.65
C SER A 50 12.13 -3.42 -25.66
N ARG A 51 11.49 -4.45 -26.20
CA ARG A 51 10.82 -5.52 -25.49
C ARG A 51 11.68 -6.13 -24.34
N GLY A 52 11.04 -6.34 -23.18
CA GLY A 52 11.65 -6.96 -22.00
C GLY A 52 12.60 -6.05 -21.22
N GLN A 53 12.83 -4.82 -21.69
CA GLN A 53 13.65 -3.86 -20.96
C GLN A 53 12.84 -3.15 -19.87
N ARG A 54 13.55 -2.64 -18.87
CA ARG A 54 12.98 -2.06 -17.66
C ARG A 54 13.21 -0.56 -17.62
N LEU A 55 12.13 0.21 -17.51
CA LEU A 55 12.19 1.66 -17.32
C LEU A 55 11.89 1.97 -15.85
N VAL A 56 12.85 2.53 -15.15
CA VAL A 56 12.64 3.03 -13.78
C VAL A 56 12.05 4.44 -13.83
N ALA A 57 11.03 4.69 -12.98
CA ALA A 57 10.47 6.01 -12.76
C ALA A 57 10.56 6.37 -11.28
N MET A 58 11.33 7.40 -10.95
CA MET A 58 11.47 8.00 -9.64
C MET A 58 10.82 9.39 -9.65
N LEU A 59 9.50 9.38 -9.83
CA LEU A 59 8.67 10.57 -10.00
C LEU A 59 7.57 10.58 -8.96
N ARG A 60 7.21 11.77 -8.47
CA ARG A 60 5.94 11.94 -7.74
C ARG A 60 4.75 11.65 -8.68
N ASN A 61 3.57 11.50 -8.11
CA ASN A 61 2.36 11.29 -8.92
C ASN A 61 2.20 12.44 -9.91
N SER A 62 1.98 12.09 -11.16
CA SER A 62 1.74 13.03 -12.26
C SER A 62 1.07 12.28 -13.42
N PRO A 63 0.52 12.97 -14.41
CA PRO A 63 0.00 12.33 -15.62
C PRO A 63 1.07 11.53 -16.39
N LEU A 64 2.34 11.79 -16.15
CA LEU A 64 3.44 11.05 -16.76
C LEU A 64 3.49 9.58 -16.30
N ILE A 65 3.09 9.27 -15.07
CA ILE A 65 3.11 7.89 -14.56
C ILE A 65 2.23 6.95 -15.39
N PRO A 66 0.92 7.18 -15.56
CA PRO A 66 0.10 6.35 -16.43
C PRO A 66 0.54 6.39 -17.89
N ALA A 67 0.99 7.54 -18.41
CA ALA A 67 1.44 7.67 -19.78
C ALA A 67 2.71 6.85 -20.06
N LEU A 68 3.72 6.91 -19.17
CA LEU A 68 4.94 6.11 -19.25
C LEU A 68 4.63 4.62 -19.15
N SER A 69 3.74 4.21 -18.20
CA SER A 69 3.33 2.82 -18.06
C SER A 69 2.76 2.27 -19.37
N LEU A 70 1.80 2.98 -19.95
CA LEU A 70 1.17 2.60 -21.23
C LEU A 70 2.17 2.58 -22.40
N ALA A 71 3.05 3.57 -22.49
CA ALA A 71 4.08 3.64 -23.53
C ALA A 71 5.10 2.50 -23.42
N VAL A 72 5.55 2.19 -22.19
CA VAL A 72 6.45 1.07 -21.90
C VAL A 72 5.81 -0.25 -22.28
N TRP A 73 4.55 -0.47 -21.91
CA TRP A 73 3.81 -1.70 -22.23
C TRP A 73 3.56 -1.88 -23.73
N LYS A 74 3.22 -0.81 -24.45
CA LYS A 74 3.11 -0.84 -25.93
C LYS A 74 4.41 -1.30 -26.61
N LEU A 75 5.56 -1.03 -25.98
CA LEU A 75 6.86 -1.47 -26.46
C LEU A 75 7.29 -2.84 -25.92
N GLY A 76 6.40 -3.50 -25.16
CA GLY A 76 6.67 -4.79 -24.53
C GLY A 76 7.66 -4.72 -23.37
N GLY A 77 7.88 -3.54 -22.80
CA GLY A 77 8.76 -3.32 -21.67
C GLY A 77 8.08 -3.43 -20.32
N ILE A 78 8.85 -3.21 -19.25
CA ILE A 78 8.44 -3.34 -17.86
C ILE A 78 8.62 -2.00 -17.15
N PHE A 79 7.58 -1.52 -16.50
CA PHE A 79 7.61 -0.28 -15.74
C PHE A 79 8.04 -0.53 -14.29
N CYS A 80 8.96 0.26 -13.74
CA CYS A 80 9.52 0.07 -12.42
C CYS A 80 9.44 1.37 -11.61
N PRO A 81 8.31 1.65 -10.94
CA PRO A 81 8.18 2.84 -10.11
C PRO A 81 8.94 2.65 -8.81
N LEU A 82 9.85 3.56 -8.47
CA LEU A 82 10.69 3.49 -7.28
C LEU A 82 10.60 4.77 -6.45
N ASN A 83 10.82 4.60 -5.14
CA ASN A 83 10.90 5.71 -4.21
C ASN A 83 12.30 6.33 -4.23
N GLU A 84 12.43 7.57 -4.67
CA GLU A 84 13.70 8.32 -4.65
C GLU A 84 14.32 8.44 -3.24
N ARG A 85 13.49 8.34 -2.19
CA ARG A 85 13.89 8.47 -0.78
C ARG A 85 14.19 7.13 -0.11
N ALA A 86 14.35 6.05 -0.87
CA ALA A 86 14.62 4.73 -0.29
C ALA A 86 16.03 4.57 0.32
N GLY A 87 16.87 5.61 0.19
CA GLY A 87 18.26 5.59 0.62
C GLY A 87 19.19 4.98 -0.44
N LEU A 88 20.44 5.50 -0.51
CA LEU A 88 21.38 5.17 -1.58
C LEU A 88 21.69 3.67 -1.67
N GLU A 89 21.98 3.02 -0.54
CA GLU A 89 22.29 1.57 -0.49
C GLU A 89 21.13 0.72 -1.02
N SER A 90 19.91 1.04 -0.60
CA SER A 90 18.70 0.34 -1.06
C SER A 90 18.43 0.58 -2.55
N LEU A 91 18.63 1.80 -3.05
CA LEU A 91 18.50 2.11 -4.47
C LEU A 91 19.57 1.41 -5.30
N THR A 92 20.83 1.41 -4.86
CA THR A 92 21.94 0.70 -5.53
C THR A 92 21.62 -0.79 -5.65
N GLY A 93 21.26 -1.46 -4.55
CA GLY A 93 20.87 -2.87 -4.57
C GLY A 93 19.67 -3.16 -5.45
N THR A 94 18.67 -2.24 -5.47
CA THR A 94 17.50 -2.36 -6.34
C THR A 94 17.89 -2.21 -7.81
N PHE A 95 18.73 -1.25 -8.16
CA PHE A 95 19.19 -1.03 -9.53
C PHE A 95 20.03 -2.20 -10.05
N ASP A 96 20.91 -2.76 -9.22
CA ASP A 96 21.69 -3.95 -9.56
C ASP A 96 20.80 -5.17 -9.83
N LEU A 97 19.68 -5.26 -9.13
CA LEU A 97 18.70 -6.32 -9.32
C LEU A 97 17.83 -6.09 -10.56
N ILE A 98 17.29 -4.88 -10.73
CA ILE A 98 16.40 -4.52 -11.85
C ILE A 98 17.18 -4.27 -13.15
N LYS A 99 18.39 -3.72 -13.09
CA LYS A 99 19.22 -3.33 -14.24
C LYS A 99 18.45 -2.47 -15.24
N PRO A 100 18.08 -1.22 -14.88
CA PRO A 100 17.24 -0.39 -15.71
C PRO A 100 17.90 0.00 -17.04
N PHE A 101 17.09 0.11 -18.09
CA PHE A 101 17.49 0.73 -19.36
C PHE A 101 17.77 2.23 -19.19
N ALA A 102 16.92 2.90 -18.44
CA ALA A 102 17.07 4.30 -18.03
C ALA A 102 16.26 4.57 -16.77
N VAL A 103 16.58 5.66 -16.09
CA VAL A 103 15.91 6.16 -14.89
C VAL A 103 15.32 7.53 -15.20
N ILE A 104 13.99 7.63 -15.21
CA ILE A 104 13.28 8.90 -15.34
C ILE A 104 13.06 9.43 -13.92
N ALA A 105 13.62 10.59 -13.61
CA ALA A 105 13.57 11.15 -12.26
C ALA A 105 13.38 12.67 -12.28
N GLU A 106 12.86 13.26 -11.19
CA GLU A 106 12.80 14.71 -11.05
C GLU A 106 14.19 15.31 -10.83
N HIS A 107 15.08 14.54 -10.22
CA HIS A 107 16.46 14.92 -9.94
C HIS A 107 17.40 13.75 -10.19
N GLU A 108 18.61 14.05 -10.63
CA GLU A 108 19.69 13.07 -10.75
C GLU A 108 20.26 12.74 -9.38
N ILE A 109 20.59 11.46 -9.16
CA ILE A 109 21.36 11.01 -7.99
C ILE A 109 22.77 10.72 -8.52
N PRO A 110 23.77 11.59 -8.24
CA PRO A 110 25.08 11.53 -8.89
C PRO A 110 25.76 10.18 -8.75
N GLU A 111 25.69 9.55 -7.56
CA GLU A 111 26.34 8.26 -7.28
C GLU A 111 25.77 7.11 -8.11
N LEU A 112 24.50 7.19 -8.49
CA LEU A 112 23.84 6.19 -9.35
C LEU A 112 23.97 6.53 -10.83
N ALA A 113 24.07 7.82 -11.17
CA ALA A 113 24.18 8.29 -12.54
C ALA A 113 25.51 7.93 -13.21
N GLU A 114 26.54 7.63 -12.43
CA GLU A 114 27.81 7.07 -12.95
C GLU A 114 27.62 5.72 -13.66
N SER A 115 26.65 4.91 -13.20
CA SER A 115 26.41 3.55 -13.70
C SER A 115 25.16 3.42 -14.56
N TRP A 116 24.16 4.28 -14.35
CA TRP A 116 22.84 4.18 -14.96
C TRP A 116 22.44 5.48 -15.66
N PRO A 117 21.84 5.45 -16.86
CA PRO A 117 21.36 6.65 -17.55
C PRO A 117 20.19 7.30 -16.80
N PHE A 118 20.41 8.50 -16.27
CA PHE A 118 19.37 9.34 -15.69
C PHE A 118 18.80 10.32 -16.70
N VAL A 119 17.49 10.54 -16.64
CA VAL A 119 16.75 11.48 -17.48
C VAL A 119 15.97 12.39 -16.54
N ALA A 120 16.45 13.62 -16.39
CA ALA A 120 15.75 14.62 -15.59
C ALA A 120 14.44 15.04 -16.27
N CYS A 121 13.33 14.97 -15.53
CA CYS A 121 12.01 15.26 -16.04
C CYS A 121 11.28 16.22 -15.08
N SER A 122 10.88 17.39 -15.60
CA SER A 122 10.06 18.32 -14.81
C SER A 122 8.60 17.92 -14.84
N LEU A 123 7.97 17.87 -13.67
CA LEU A 123 6.52 17.65 -13.58
C LEU A 123 5.71 18.80 -14.15
N ASP A 124 6.26 20.04 -14.15
CA ASP A 124 5.57 21.22 -14.70
C ASP A 124 5.38 21.12 -16.20
N SER A 125 6.36 20.54 -16.91
CA SER A 125 6.27 20.35 -18.37
C SER A 125 5.46 19.12 -18.78
N VAL A 126 5.26 18.17 -17.86
CA VAL A 126 4.60 16.87 -18.12
C VAL A 126 5.06 16.24 -19.44
N SER A 127 6.37 16.24 -19.68
CA SER A 127 6.97 15.77 -20.94
C SER A 127 8.23 14.94 -20.67
N LEU A 128 8.48 13.94 -21.51
CA LEU A 128 9.69 13.15 -21.49
C LEU A 128 10.72 13.76 -22.47
N PRO A 129 11.90 14.22 -22.02
CA PRO A 129 12.93 14.72 -22.91
C PRO A 129 13.60 13.57 -23.68
N ALA A 130 14.26 13.90 -24.80
CA ALA A 130 15.05 12.93 -25.54
C ALA A 130 16.26 12.46 -24.72
N PHE A 131 16.60 11.17 -24.80
CA PHE A 131 17.72 10.57 -24.08
C PHE A 131 18.30 9.36 -24.85
N THR A 132 19.41 8.83 -24.34
CA THR A 132 19.99 7.57 -24.79
C THR A 132 20.05 6.62 -23.61
N GLY A 133 19.44 5.45 -23.75
CA GLY A 133 19.44 4.43 -22.70
C GLY A 133 20.59 3.43 -22.87
N LYS A 134 20.71 2.54 -21.88
CA LYS A 134 21.68 1.45 -21.86
C LYS A 134 20.95 0.13 -22.00
N THR A 135 21.11 -0.56 -23.13
CA THR A 135 20.51 -1.88 -23.34
C THR A 135 21.02 -2.88 -22.31
N GLN A 136 20.10 -3.55 -21.65
CA GLN A 136 20.34 -4.57 -20.64
C GLN A 136 19.73 -5.91 -21.09
N ALA A 137 19.97 -6.98 -20.31
CA ALA A 137 19.29 -8.24 -20.51
C ALA A 137 17.76 -8.04 -20.36
N SER A 138 16.99 -8.71 -21.21
CA SER A 138 15.53 -8.63 -21.21
C SER A 138 14.92 -9.69 -20.30
N GLU A 139 13.80 -9.34 -19.67
CA GLU A 139 12.93 -10.26 -18.95
C GLU A 139 11.75 -10.71 -19.84
N PRO A 140 10.99 -11.73 -19.41
CA PRO A 140 9.76 -12.10 -20.08
C PRO A 140 8.80 -10.92 -20.19
N ASP A 141 8.16 -10.76 -21.34
CA ASP A 141 7.24 -9.65 -21.64
C ASP A 141 5.84 -9.79 -20.99
N GLU A 142 5.63 -10.84 -20.24
CA GLU A 142 4.44 -11.03 -19.40
C GLU A 142 4.43 -10.06 -18.21
N LEU A 143 5.63 -9.59 -17.79
CA LEU A 143 5.76 -8.66 -16.68
C LEU A 143 5.29 -7.25 -17.09
N ALA A 144 4.43 -6.68 -16.26
CA ALA A 144 3.95 -5.30 -16.43
C ALA A 144 4.72 -4.32 -15.56
N VAL A 145 4.96 -4.70 -14.29
CA VAL A 145 5.59 -3.82 -13.31
C VAL A 145 6.49 -4.61 -12.37
N ILE A 146 7.54 -3.94 -11.86
CA ILE A 146 8.37 -4.46 -10.77
C ILE A 146 8.37 -3.43 -9.65
N PHE A 147 7.92 -3.86 -8.45
CA PHE A 147 8.00 -3.05 -7.23
C PHE A 147 9.19 -3.48 -6.37
N ALA A 148 9.86 -2.50 -5.76
CA ALA A 148 10.85 -2.77 -4.72
C ALA A 148 10.17 -2.75 -3.34
N THR A 149 10.44 -3.77 -2.54
CA THR A 149 9.97 -3.84 -1.14
C THR A 149 11.16 -3.95 -0.20
N SER A 150 11.07 -3.31 0.98
CA SER A 150 12.07 -3.49 2.03
C SER A 150 11.92 -4.90 2.61
N GLY A 151 12.87 -5.77 2.30
CA GLY A 151 12.91 -7.12 2.89
C GLY A 151 13.09 -7.08 4.41
N THR A 152 12.58 -8.10 5.10
CA THR A 152 12.82 -8.31 6.54
C THR A 152 14.30 -8.48 6.87
N THR A 153 15.12 -8.88 5.90
CA THR A 153 16.57 -9.05 5.97
C THR A 153 17.38 -7.77 5.72
N GLY A 154 16.72 -6.66 5.38
CA GLY A 154 17.36 -5.37 5.06
C GLY A 154 17.76 -5.19 3.59
N LEU A 155 17.89 -6.26 2.83
CA LEU A 155 18.14 -6.16 1.37
C LEU A 155 16.82 -5.94 0.62
N PRO A 156 16.83 -5.10 -0.46
CA PRO A 156 15.65 -4.89 -1.26
C PRO A 156 15.23 -6.18 -1.98
N LYS A 157 13.93 -6.42 -2.03
CA LYS A 157 13.33 -7.49 -2.82
C LYS A 157 12.56 -6.85 -3.98
N ALA A 158 12.70 -7.40 -5.17
CA ALA A 158 11.94 -6.98 -6.33
C ALA A 158 10.77 -7.97 -6.54
N VAL A 159 9.55 -7.42 -6.55
CA VAL A 159 8.31 -8.16 -6.77
C VAL A 159 7.83 -7.88 -8.20
N PRO A 160 8.04 -8.82 -9.13
CA PRO A 160 7.52 -8.71 -10.48
C PRO A 160 6.01 -9.04 -10.48
N LEU A 161 5.22 -8.23 -11.16
CA LEU A 161 3.80 -8.48 -11.38
C LEU A 161 3.52 -8.51 -12.88
N THR A 162 2.76 -9.51 -13.30
CA THR A 162 2.36 -9.67 -14.70
C THR A 162 1.19 -8.74 -15.03
N HIS A 163 0.91 -8.57 -16.33
CA HIS A 163 -0.29 -7.88 -16.79
C HIS A 163 -1.56 -8.56 -16.25
N GLU A 164 -1.58 -9.89 -16.20
CA GLU A 164 -2.70 -10.66 -15.65
C GLU A 164 -2.88 -10.43 -14.15
N ASN A 165 -1.78 -10.40 -13.38
CA ASN A 165 -1.87 -10.15 -11.94
C ASN A 165 -2.60 -8.84 -11.65
N LEU A 166 -2.20 -7.75 -12.32
CA LEU A 166 -2.80 -6.43 -12.14
C LEU A 166 -4.25 -6.38 -12.68
N ALA A 167 -4.49 -6.90 -13.88
CA ALA A 167 -5.81 -6.88 -14.50
C ALA A 167 -6.84 -7.67 -13.69
N SER A 168 -6.46 -8.88 -13.23
CA SER A 168 -7.32 -9.73 -12.40
C SER A 168 -7.66 -9.08 -11.06
N ASN A 169 -6.67 -8.40 -10.43
CA ASN A 169 -6.90 -7.69 -9.19
C ASN A 169 -7.85 -6.50 -9.37
N CYS A 170 -7.65 -5.70 -10.42
CA CYS A 170 -8.54 -4.58 -10.75
C CYS A 170 -9.98 -5.05 -11.01
N ASP A 171 -10.16 -6.11 -11.80
CA ASP A 171 -11.47 -6.68 -12.10
C ASP A 171 -12.16 -7.20 -10.82
N ALA A 172 -11.43 -7.93 -9.97
CA ALA A 172 -11.94 -8.47 -8.72
C ALA A 172 -12.35 -7.35 -7.73
N VAL A 173 -11.54 -6.30 -7.59
CA VAL A 173 -11.87 -5.14 -6.73
C VAL A 173 -13.07 -4.40 -7.28
N HIS A 174 -13.17 -4.18 -8.59
CA HIS A 174 -14.33 -3.52 -9.21
C HIS A 174 -15.62 -4.33 -9.01
N LYS A 175 -15.56 -5.66 -9.14
CA LYS A 175 -16.71 -6.54 -8.88
C LYS A 175 -17.13 -6.52 -7.41
N MET A 176 -16.16 -6.52 -6.50
CA MET A 176 -16.39 -6.51 -5.07
C MET A 176 -17.00 -5.20 -4.61
N VAL A 177 -16.42 -4.06 -5.01
CA VAL A 177 -16.92 -2.72 -4.68
C VAL A 177 -17.79 -2.21 -5.83
N SER A 178 -18.92 -2.85 -6.06
CA SER A 178 -19.84 -2.61 -7.19
C SER A 178 -20.45 -1.20 -7.25
N SER A 179 -20.30 -0.41 -6.19
CA SER A 179 -20.69 1.00 -6.16
C SER A 179 -19.79 1.92 -6.99
N MET A 180 -18.59 1.46 -7.39
CA MET A 180 -17.70 2.20 -8.30
C MET A 180 -18.17 2.12 -9.76
N SER A 181 -17.94 3.16 -10.54
CA SER A 181 -18.34 3.24 -11.94
C SER A 181 -17.35 4.03 -12.82
N CYS A 182 -17.46 3.88 -14.14
CA CYS A 182 -16.67 4.66 -15.10
C CYS A 182 -16.94 6.18 -15.07
N LYS A 183 -17.99 6.62 -14.39
CA LYS A 183 -18.30 8.07 -14.24
C LYS A 183 -17.57 8.72 -13.08
N ASP A 184 -17.00 7.92 -12.20
CA ASP A 184 -16.38 8.37 -10.97
C ASP A 184 -15.04 9.07 -11.21
N THR A 185 -14.69 9.92 -10.25
CA THR A 185 -13.38 10.56 -10.14
C THR A 185 -12.65 9.98 -8.94
N PHE A 186 -11.51 9.33 -9.18
CA PHE A 186 -10.66 8.72 -8.17
C PHE A 186 -9.58 9.69 -7.72
N LEU A 187 -9.34 9.79 -6.41
CA LEU A 187 -8.19 10.51 -5.88
C LEU A 187 -6.92 9.69 -6.06
N THR A 188 -5.94 10.23 -6.79
CA THR A 188 -4.60 9.66 -6.96
C THR A 188 -3.61 10.46 -6.11
N VAL A 189 -3.45 10.08 -4.84
CA VAL A 189 -2.57 10.76 -3.86
C VAL A 189 -1.57 9.81 -3.22
N LEU A 190 -1.89 8.52 -3.18
CA LEU A 190 -0.97 7.51 -2.69
C LEU A 190 0.25 7.39 -3.61
N PRO A 191 1.45 7.14 -3.07
CA PRO A 191 2.66 7.04 -3.87
C PRO A 191 2.55 5.98 -4.97
N ASN A 192 2.89 6.35 -6.20
CA ASN A 192 2.86 5.44 -7.36
C ASN A 192 3.89 4.31 -7.27
N PHE A 193 4.96 4.48 -6.50
CA PHE A 193 5.96 3.44 -6.26
C PHE A 193 5.51 2.36 -5.25
N HIS A 194 4.30 2.48 -4.72
CA HIS A 194 3.66 1.47 -3.89
C HIS A 194 2.52 0.81 -4.65
N SER A 195 2.44 -0.53 -4.61
CA SER A 195 1.42 -1.30 -5.36
C SER A 195 -0.01 -0.84 -5.05
N PHE A 196 -0.31 -0.43 -3.81
CA PHE A 196 -1.61 0.12 -3.43
C PHE A 196 -1.94 1.41 -4.19
N GLY A 197 -1.03 2.39 -4.17
CA GLY A 197 -1.22 3.64 -4.92
C GLY A 197 -1.29 3.41 -6.42
N TYR A 198 -0.37 2.62 -6.96
CA TYR A 198 -0.31 2.36 -8.40
C TYR A 198 -1.53 1.61 -8.92
N THR A 199 -1.87 0.48 -8.31
CA THR A 199 -2.95 -0.36 -8.84
C THR A 199 -4.32 0.24 -8.61
N VAL A 200 -4.68 0.60 -7.37
CA VAL A 200 -6.07 0.99 -7.08
C VAL A 200 -6.38 2.46 -7.38
N THR A 201 -5.36 3.34 -7.48
CA THR A 201 -5.62 4.76 -7.77
C THR A 201 -5.21 5.20 -9.16
N ILE A 202 -4.52 4.34 -9.95
CA ILE A 202 -4.13 4.63 -11.33
C ILE A 202 -4.68 3.56 -12.29
N ILE A 203 -4.29 2.28 -12.11
CA ILE A 203 -4.62 1.22 -13.08
C ILE A 203 -6.11 0.88 -13.03
N LEU A 204 -6.66 0.63 -11.85
CA LEU A 204 -8.09 0.31 -11.67
C LEU A 204 -9.01 1.37 -12.33
N PRO A 205 -8.92 2.67 -12.01
CA PRO A 205 -9.79 3.64 -12.67
C PRO A 205 -9.57 3.72 -14.18
N LEU A 206 -8.36 3.54 -14.68
CA LEU A 206 -8.10 3.54 -16.14
C LEU A 206 -8.72 2.32 -16.83
N THR A 207 -8.68 1.12 -16.23
CA THR A 207 -9.36 -0.06 -16.79
C THR A 207 -10.87 0.09 -16.80
N MET A 208 -11.43 0.82 -15.83
CA MET A 208 -12.86 1.15 -15.77
C MET A 208 -13.27 2.29 -16.72
N GLY A 209 -12.33 3.07 -17.22
CA GLY A 209 -12.62 4.33 -17.96
C GLY A 209 -13.06 5.47 -17.06
N ALA A 210 -12.76 5.39 -15.76
CA ALA A 210 -13.02 6.44 -14.78
C ALA A 210 -11.94 7.55 -14.82
N LYS A 211 -12.16 8.64 -14.10
CA LYS A 211 -11.29 9.82 -14.09
C LYS A 211 -10.32 9.80 -12.91
N LEU A 212 -9.15 10.41 -13.10
CA LEU A 212 -8.11 10.56 -12.10
C LEU A 212 -8.05 12.03 -11.61
N ALA A 213 -8.11 12.26 -10.30
CA ALA A 213 -7.72 13.53 -9.68
C ALA A 213 -6.32 13.35 -9.10
N ILE A 214 -5.31 13.80 -9.82
CA ILE A 214 -3.91 13.54 -9.50
C ILE A 214 -3.36 14.66 -8.59
N ALA A 215 -2.86 14.27 -7.41
CA ALA A 215 -2.07 15.10 -6.53
C ALA A 215 -0.65 14.53 -6.45
N PRO A 216 0.41 15.36 -6.61
CA PRO A 216 1.80 14.89 -6.64
C PRO A 216 2.20 14.07 -5.41
N SER A 217 1.70 14.48 -4.27
CA SER A 217 1.87 13.81 -2.98
C SER A 217 0.82 14.33 -1.99
N PHE A 218 0.69 13.67 -0.83
CA PHE A 218 -0.18 14.19 0.22
C PHE A 218 0.36 15.50 0.83
N LEU A 219 1.65 15.63 0.97
CA LEU A 219 2.29 16.81 1.55
C LEU A 219 2.82 17.76 0.45
N PRO A 220 2.50 19.08 0.51
CA PRO A 220 1.65 19.74 1.51
C PRO A 220 0.16 19.42 1.31
N PRO A 221 -0.63 19.25 2.40
CA PRO A 221 -2.03 18.83 2.33
C PRO A 221 -2.95 19.73 1.50
N ALA A 222 -2.61 21.02 1.37
CA ALA A 222 -3.39 21.99 0.60
C ALA A 222 -3.59 21.54 -0.85
N VAL A 223 -2.59 20.92 -1.47
CA VAL A 223 -2.67 20.43 -2.86
C VAL A 223 -3.70 19.28 -2.96
N THR A 224 -3.66 18.35 -2.00
CA THR A 224 -4.62 17.24 -1.95
C THR A 224 -6.04 17.74 -1.69
N ILE A 225 -6.24 18.64 -0.73
CA ILE A 225 -7.55 19.24 -0.43
C ILE A 225 -8.09 19.96 -1.66
N ARG A 226 -7.23 20.69 -2.38
CA ARG A 226 -7.60 21.33 -3.64
C ARG A 226 -8.07 20.32 -4.69
N ALA A 227 -7.34 19.22 -4.89
CA ALA A 227 -7.73 18.15 -5.81
C ALA A 227 -9.09 17.55 -5.41
N ILE A 228 -9.30 17.25 -4.12
CA ILE A 228 -10.57 16.73 -3.60
C ILE A 228 -11.73 17.68 -3.92
N THR A 229 -11.53 18.97 -3.71
CA THR A 229 -12.58 20.00 -3.83
C THR A 229 -12.88 20.35 -5.29
N GLU A 230 -11.84 20.67 -6.08
CA GLU A 230 -12.00 21.15 -7.45
C GLU A 230 -12.33 20.04 -8.44
N ALA A 231 -11.69 18.87 -8.32
CA ALA A 231 -11.99 17.74 -9.19
C ALA A 231 -13.27 17.01 -8.80
N LYS A 232 -13.84 17.31 -7.63
CA LYS A 232 -15.09 16.71 -7.15
C LYS A 232 -14.99 15.18 -7.11
N ILE A 233 -14.06 14.63 -6.34
CA ILE A 233 -13.84 13.18 -6.26
C ILE A 233 -15.03 12.41 -5.70
N ASP A 234 -15.21 11.19 -6.18
CA ASP A 234 -16.25 10.25 -5.81
C ASP A 234 -15.71 9.05 -5.03
N VAL A 235 -14.46 8.67 -5.31
CA VAL A 235 -13.78 7.48 -4.76
C VAL A 235 -12.42 7.88 -4.18
N MET A 236 -12.15 7.45 -2.97
CA MET A 236 -10.93 7.73 -2.26
C MET A 236 -10.36 6.46 -1.59
N PHE A 237 -9.20 6.01 -2.09
CA PHE A 237 -8.38 5.00 -1.43
C PHE A 237 -7.19 5.71 -0.78
N VAL A 238 -7.07 5.57 0.54
CA VAL A 238 -6.03 6.26 1.32
C VAL A 238 -5.49 5.37 2.45
N VAL A 239 -4.38 5.76 3.04
CA VAL A 239 -3.91 5.14 4.29
C VAL A 239 -4.57 5.79 5.50
N PRO A 240 -4.67 5.09 6.65
CA PRO A 240 -5.31 5.63 7.86
C PRO A 240 -4.78 6.99 8.30
N ALA A 241 -3.46 7.25 8.14
CA ALA A 241 -2.85 8.53 8.49
C ALA A 241 -3.41 9.71 7.67
N ILE A 242 -3.63 9.52 6.37
CA ILE A 242 -4.24 10.55 5.51
C ILE A 242 -5.69 10.78 5.93
N MET A 243 -6.45 9.70 6.19
CA MET A 243 -7.84 9.81 6.62
C MET A 243 -7.97 10.53 7.96
N SER A 244 -7.11 10.20 8.93
CA SER A 244 -7.02 10.88 10.23
C SER A 244 -6.81 12.39 10.05
N PHE A 245 -5.83 12.77 9.24
CA PHE A 245 -5.55 14.19 8.96
C PHE A 245 -6.75 14.90 8.33
N LEU A 246 -7.43 14.28 7.37
CA LEU A 246 -8.60 14.86 6.72
C LEU A 246 -9.76 15.06 7.71
N LEU A 247 -10.07 14.04 8.54
CA LEU A 247 -11.11 14.14 9.56
C LEU A 247 -10.81 15.22 10.62
N MET A 248 -9.55 15.26 11.10
CA MET A 248 -9.11 16.31 12.02
C MET A 248 -9.19 17.71 11.38
N SER A 249 -8.96 17.83 10.09
CA SER A 249 -9.09 19.09 9.35
C SER A 249 -10.54 19.55 9.26
N VAL A 250 -11.48 18.60 9.12
CA VAL A 250 -12.93 18.87 9.18
C VAL A 250 -13.32 19.29 10.61
N GLU A 251 -12.92 18.55 11.62
CA GLU A 251 -13.23 18.85 13.02
C GLU A 251 -12.74 20.25 13.45
N LYS A 252 -11.55 20.66 12.96
CA LYS A 252 -10.97 21.98 13.20
C LYS A 252 -11.55 23.09 12.29
N GLY A 253 -12.56 22.78 11.46
CA GLY A 253 -13.19 23.73 10.54
C GLY A 253 -12.29 24.23 9.41
N LYS A 254 -11.14 23.54 9.13
CA LYS A 254 -10.23 23.89 8.03
C LYS A 254 -10.72 23.37 6.68
N VAL A 255 -11.50 22.30 6.69
CA VAL A 255 -12.13 21.70 5.52
C VAL A 255 -13.63 21.55 5.81
N PRO A 256 -14.54 22.05 4.94
CA PRO A 256 -15.96 21.84 5.12
C PRO A 256 -16.33 20.34 5.07
N ALA A 257 -17.18 19.87 5.96
CA ALA A 257 -17.58 18.46 6.02
C ALA A 257 -18.19 17.97 4.70
N GLU A 258 -18.93 18.85 4.01
CA GLU A 258 -19.59 18.58 2.73
C GLU A 258 -18.60 18.16 1.63
N VAL A 259 -17.36 18.61 1.71
CA VAL A 259 -16.30 18.25 0.76
C VAL A 259 -15.97 16.75 0.83
N LEU A 260 -15.91 16.18 2.04
CA LEU A 260 -15.63 14.75 2.25
C LEU A 260 -16.89 13.90 2.26
N SER A 261 -18.01 14.40 2.81
CA SER A 261 -19.27 13.63 2.91
C SER A 261 -19.90 13.29 1.56
N ARG A 262 -19.56 14.01 0.51
CA ARG A 262 -19.98 13.69 -0.87
C ARG A 262 -19.24 12.47 -1.47
N ILE A 263 -18.06 12.12 -0.96
CA ILE A 263 -17.26 11.00 -1.48
C ILE A 263 -18.00 9.70 -1.18
N ARG A 264 -18.39 8.96 -2.23
CA ARG A 264 -19.25 7.77 -2.08
C ARG A 264 -18.52 6.56 -1.55
N VAL A 265 -17.26 6.39 -1.96
CA VAL A 265 -16.40 5.28 -1.56
C VAL A 265 -15.18 5.84 -0.85
N ILE A 266 -15.07 5.55 0.44
CA ILE A 266 -13.87 5.85 1.25
C ILE A 266 -13.36 4.52 1.78
N CYS A 267 -12.18 4.13 1.31
CA CYS A 267 -11.53 2.89 1.73
C CYS A 267 -10.12 3.18 2.23
N THR A 268 -9.76 2.58 3.35
CA THR A 268 -8.41 2.64 3.90
C THR A 268 -7.73 1.28 3.82
N GLY A 269 -6.43 1.30 3.60
CA GLY A 269 -5.62 0.10 3.54
C GLY A 269 -4.14 0.39 3.77
N GLY A 270 -3.33 -0.66 3.75
CA GLY A 270 -1.89 -0.56 3.90
C GLY A 270 -1.39 -0.43 5.33
N ASP A 271 -2.25 -0.07 6.27
CA ASP A 271 -2.00 -0.06 7.70
C ASP A 271 -3.32 -0.28 8.46
N LYS A 272 -3.25 -0.57 9.76
CA LYS A 272 -4.42 -0.78 10.60
C LYS A 272 -5.19 0.52 10.83
N LEU A 273 -6.49 0.49 10.62
CA LEU A 273 -7.37 1.60 10.92
C LEU A 273 -7.61 1.69 12.45
N ASN A 274 -7.37 2.87 13.01
CA ASN A 274 -7.72 3.14 14.40
C ASN A 274 -9.25 3.13 14.55
N PRO A 275 -9.84 2.33 15.47
CA PRO A 275 -11.29 2.27 15.67
C PRO A 275 -11.95 3.63 15.92
N ASN A 276 -11.24 4.58 16.53
CA ASN A 276 -11.75 5.93 16.76
C ASN A 276 -12.05 6.67 15.44
N LEU A 277 -11.37 6.34 14.34
CA LEU A 277 -11.61 6.98 13.04
C LEU A 277 -12.97 6.60 12.46
N HIS A 278 -13.48 5.39 12.71
CA HIS A 278 -14.84 5.01 12.36
C HIS A 278 -15.86 5.92 13.02
N GLY A 279 -15.80 6.06 14.35
CA GLY A 279 -16.70 6.93 15.12
C GLY A 279 -16.59 8.39 14.68
N MET A 280 -15.39 8.87 14.42
CA MET A 280 -15.13 10.24 13.95
C MET A 280 -15.70 10.46 12.54
N SER A 281 -15.57 9.50 11.63
CA SER A 281 -16.14 9.57 10.28
C SER A 281 -17.65 9.58 10.31
N LEU A 282 -18.28 8.69 11.09
CA LEU A 282 -19.73 8.67 11.28
C LEU A 282 -20.25 10.00 11.85
N LYS A 283 -19.57 10.56 12.85
CA LYS A 283 -19.95 11.84 13.49
C LYS A 283 -19.83 13.02 12.53
N LEU A 284 -18.72 13.11 11.78
CA LEU A 284 -18.42 14.28 10.96
C LEU A 284 -18.97 14.21 9.54
N LEU A 285 -19.00 13.01 8.96
CA LEU A 285 -19.35 12.80 7.55
C LEU A 285 -20.68 12.06 7.35
N GLY A 286 -21.25 11.47 8.42
CA GLY A 286 -22.46 10.66 8.34
C GLY A 286 -22.27 9.32 7.62
N ARG A 287 -21.03 8.85 7.49
CA ARG A 287 -20.69 7.57 6.84
C ARG A 287 -19.47 6.91 7.44
N ASP A 288 -19.37 5.62 7.24
CA ASP A 288 -18.25 4.83 7.70
C ASP A 288 -17.13 4.74 6.67
N ILE A 289 -15.96 4.22 7.08
CA ILE A 289 -14.77 4.01 6.29
C ILE A 289 -14.64 2.51 6.06
N MET A 290 -14.54 2.07 4.82
CA MET A 290 -14.24 0.67 4.50
C MET A 290 -12.77 0.38 4.73
N GLU A 291 -12.48 -0.85 5.15
CA GLU A 291 -11.11 -1.35 5.27
C GLU A 291 -10.82 -2.37 4.17
N GLY A 292 -9.58 -2.33 3.65
CA GLY A 292 -9.05 -3.30 2.73
C GLY A 292 -7.63 -3.72 3.09
N TYR A 293 -7.22 -4.89 2.61
CA TYR A 293 -5.95 -5.51 2.92
C TYR A 293 -5.33 -6.14 1.69
N GLY A 294 -4.01 -6.14 1.67
CA GLY A 294 -3.23 -6.82 0.65
C GLY A 294 -1.73 -6.62 0.79
N LEU A 295 -1.00 -7.23 -0.11
CA LEU A 295 0.45 -7.24 -0.18
C LEU A 295 0.90 -6.80 -1.57
N THR A 296 2.13 -6.36 -1.71
CA THR A 296 2.70 -6.10 -3.05
C THR A 296 2.64 -7.35 -3.91
N GLU A 297 2.91 -8.51 -3.32
CA GLU A 297 2.90 -9.83 -3.95
C GLU A 297 1.52 -10.27 -4.44
N THR A 298 0.45 -9.55 -4.09
CA THR A 298 -0.94 -9.87 -4.45
C THR A 298 -1.65 -8.80 -5.29
N SER A 299 -0.93 -7.81 -5.81
CA SER A 299 -1.31 -6.84 -6.87
C SER A 299 -2.33 -5.73 -6.55
N PRO A 300 -2.58 -5.18 -5.39
CA PRO A 300 -2.19 -5.68 -4.08
C PRO A 300 -3.32 -6.35 -3.29
N VAL A 301 -4.62 -6.19 -3.67
CA VAL A 301 -5.78 -6.44 -2.81
C VAL A 301 -6.05 -7.93 -2.66
N ILE A 302 -6.21 -8.38 -1.43
CA ILE A 302 -6.68 -9.73 -1.06
C ILE A 302 -8.10 -9.65 -0.50
N CYS A 303 -8.34 -8.68 0.41
CA CYS A 303 -9.62 -8.50 1.07
C CYS A 303 -10.05 -7.03 0.99
N VAL A 304 -11.34 -6.79 0.88
CA VAL A 304 -11.91 -5.45 1.01
C VAL A 304 -13.38 -5.52 1.45
N ASN A 305 -13.77 -4.67 2.38
CA ASN A 305 -15.18 -4.45 2.66
C ASN A 305 -15.85 -3.80 1.43
N HIS A 306 -16.98 -4.32 1.00
CA HIS A 306 -17.59 -3.95 -0.27
C HIS A 306 -18.73 -2.93 -0.16
N ASP A 307 -19.32 -2.75 1.05
CA ASP A 307 -20.35 -1.78 1.33
C ASP A 307 -20.22 -1.28 2.78
N CYS A 308 -20.33 0.04 2.96
CA CYS A 308 -20.33 0.67 4.29
C CYS A 308 -21.49 0.23 5.19
N LYS A 309 -22.56 -0.37 4.66
CA LYS A 309 -23.73 -0.81 5.44
C LYS A 309 -23.57 -2.24 5.96
N THR A 310 -22.85 -3.07 5.23
CA THR A 310 -22.67 -4.50 5.54
C THR A 310 -21.30 -4.81 6.10
N GLN A 311 -20.37 -3.84 6.06
CA GLN A 311 -19.02 -4.03 6.58
C GLN A 311 -19.05 -4.40 8.07
N GLN A 312 -18.06 -5.20 8.46
CA GLN A 312 -17.82 -5.54 9.87
C GLN A 312 -16.66 -4.69 10.39
N THR A 313 -16.92 -3.81 11.34
CA THR A 313 -15.90 -2.91 11.91
C THR A 313 -14.73 -3.70 12.48
N GLY A 314 -13.50 -3.33 12.05
CA GLY A 314 -12.25 -4.01 12.43
C GLY A 314 -11.94 -5.24 11.58
N SER A 315 -12.82 -5.61 10.65
CA SER A 315 -12.53 -6.59 9.60
C SER A 315 -11.94 -5.90 8.38
N ILE A 316 -11.00 -6.57 7.73
CA ILE A 316 -10.48 -6.17 6.42
C ILE A 316 -11.39 -6.56 5.25
N GLY A 317 -12.57 -7.09 5.56
CA GLY A 317 -13.56 -7.55 4.59
C GLY A 317 -13.40 -9.01 4.17
N PRO A 318 -14.28 -9.48 3.30
CA PRO A 318 -14.17 -10.78 2.63
C PRO A 318 -12.99 -10.82 1.66
N VAL A 319 -12.53 -12.04 1.33
CA VAL A 319 -11.55 -12.27 0.27
C VAL A 319 -12.19 -11.94 -1.08
N ILE A 320 -11.51 -11.16 -1.92
CA ILE A 320 -12.03 -10.76 -3.23
C ILE A 320 -12.10 -11.97 -4.19
N PRO A 321 -13.00 -11.94 -5.19
CA PRO A 321 -13.13 -13.02 -6.16
C PRO A 321 -11.82 -13.39 -6.88
N GLY A 322 -11.64 -14.68 -7.15
CA GLY A 322 -10.48 -15.20 -7.88
C GLY A 322 -9.36 -15.72 -6.99
N TYR A 323 -9.43 -15.52 -5.67
CA TYR A 323 -8.52 -16.18 -4.74
C TYR A 323 -9.09 -17.48 -4.19
N GLU A 324 -8.24 -18.50 -4.11
CA GLU A 324 -8.33 -19.59 -3.18
C GLU A 324 -7.53 -19.21 -1.93
N TYR A 325 -8.01 -19.57 -0.74
CA TYR A 325 -7.30 -19.32 0.50
C TYR A 325 -7.46 -20.48 1.48
N LYS A 326 -6.50 -20.60 2.36
CA LYS A 326 -6.53 -21.58 3.46
C LYS A 326 -5.81 -21.00 4.67
N LEU A 327 -6.12 -21.54 5.84
CA LEU A 327 -5.40 -21.25 7.07
C LEU A 327 -4.40 -22.36 7.36
N LYS A 328 -3.21 -21.98 7.84
CA LYS A 328 -2.24 -22.94 8.37
C LYS A 328 -1.87 -22.56 9.79
N THR A 329 -1.47 -23.58 10.57
CA THR A 329 -0.83 -23.34 11.84
C THR A 329 0.48 -22.58 11.64
N ARG A 330 1.10 -22.11 12.71
CA ARG A 330 2.40 -21.45 12.65
C ARG A 330 3.52 -22.37 12.16
N GLU A 331 3.37 -23.68 12.41
CA GLU A 331 4.29 -24.74 11.98
C GLU A 331 4.07 -25.11 10.50
N GLY A 332 3.10 -24.46 9.84
CA GLY A 332 2.84 -24.62 8.41
C GLY A 332 1.91 -25.79 8.05
N GLN A 333 1.23 -26.37 9.01
CA GLN A 333 0.24 -27.43 8.78
C GLN A 333 -1.12 -26.81 8.45
N ASP A 334 -1.85 -27.38 7.49
CA ASP A 334 -3.22 -26.95 7.19
C ASP A 334 -4.12 -27.14 8.43
N THR A 335 -5.04 -26.21 8.67
CA THR A 335 -5.98 -26.27 9.80
C THR A 335 -7.39 -25.90 9.34
N GLU A 336 -8.39 -26.53 9.97
CA GLU A 336 -9.81 -26.20 9.82
C GLU A 336 -10.26 -25.20 10.91
N ASP A 337 -9.37 -24.82 11.81
CA ASP A 337 -9.65 -23.80 12.81
C ASP A 337 -9.96 -22.46 12.14
N LYS A 338 -10.77 -21.65 12.82
CA LYS A 338 -11.12 -20.31 12.31
C LYS A 338 -10.01 -19.28 12.53
N GLU A 339 -8.86 -19.69 13.09
CA GLU A 339 -7.67 -18.85 13.29
C GLU A 339 -6.43 -19.56 12.72
N GLY A 340 -5.58 -18.78 12.04
CA GLY A 340 -4.34 -19.31 11.48
C GLY A 340 -3.61 -18.28 10.61
N VAL A 341 -2.50 -18.70 10.05
CA VAL A 341 -1.74 -17.93 9.07
C VAL A 341 -2.51 -17.99 7.75
N LEU A 342 -2.82 -16.83 7.18
CA LEU A 342 -3.52 -16.75 5.90
C LEU A 342 -2.56 -17.09 4.75
N TRP A 343 -2.95 -18.06 3.94
CA TRP A 343 -2.29 -18.43 2.69
C TRP A 343 -3.26 -18.24 1.54
N VAL A 344 -2.77 -17.64 0.45
CA VAL A 344 -3.61 -17.27 -0.70
C VAL A 344 -2.99 -17.71 -2.01
N LYS A 345 -3.85 -18.07 -2.98
CA LYS A 345 -3.48 -18.44 -4.33
C LYS A 345 -4.50 -17.87 -5.30
N GLY A 346 -4.04 -17.36 -6.44
CA GLY A 346 -4.95 -16.81 -7.45
C GLY A 346 -4.20 -16.05 -8.55
N PRO A 347 -4.92 -15.61 -9.58
CA PRO A 347 -4.33 -14.94 -10.73
C PRO A 347 -3.66 -13.61 -10.42
N SER A 348 -3.97 -13.00 -9.27
CA SER A 348 -3.37 -11.74 -8.82
C SER A 348 -2.07 -11.93 -8.02
N VAL A 349 -1.64 -13.17 -7.75
CA VAL A 349 -0.43 -13.47 -6.99
C VAL A 349 0.79 -13.44 -7.90
N THR A 350 1.86 -12.77 -7.46
CA THR A 350 3.16 -12.74 -8.17
C THR A 350 3.67 -14.14 -8.50
N PRO A 351 4.38 -14.34 -9.61
CA PRO A 351 5.06 -15.61 -9.88
C PRO A 351 6.24 -15.91 -8.93
N GLY A 352 6.64 -14.93 -8.11
CA GLY A 352 7.77 -15.05 -7.17
C GLY A 352 8.59 -13.77 -7.11
N TYR A 353 9.76 -13.83 -6.47
CA TYR A 353 10.68 -12.69 -6.35
C TYR A 353 11.72 -12.73 -7.49
N LEU A 354 11.97 -11.59 -8.10
CA LEU A 354 12.89 -11.45 -9.23
C LEU A 354 14.30 -11.91 -8.84
N HIS A 355 14.84 -12.87 -9.58
CA HIS A 355 16.18 -13.46 -9.36
C HIS A 355 16.43 -14.00 -7.94
N ALA A 356 15.36 -14.34 -7.21
CA ALA A 356 15.45 -14.82 -5.83
C ALA A 356 14.62 -16.12 -5.62
N PRO A 357 14.99 -17.26 -6.25
CA PRO A 357 14.25 -18.50 -6.18
C PRO A 357 14.18 -19.08 -4.76
N GLU A 358 15.20 -18.87 -3.94
CA GLU A 358 15.24 -19.32 -2.55
C GLU A 358 14.18 -18.60 -1.70
N ILE A 359 14.11 -17.26 -1.81
CA ILE A 359 13.09 -16.46 -1.13
C ILE A 359 11.69 -16.81 -1.64
N THR A 360 11.57 -17.11 -2.93
CA THR A 360 10.30 -17.55 -3.51
C THR A 360 9.87 -18.90 -2.89
N ALA A 361 10.79 -19.86 -2.80
CA ALA A 361 10.51 -21.17 -2.21
C ALA A 361 10.13 -21.10 -0.71
N GLU A 362 10.65 -20.13 0.05
CA GLU A 362 10.27 -19.90 1.45
C GLU A 362 8.84 -19.34 1.60
N ARG A 363 8.36 -18.63 0.58
CA ARG A 363 7.08 -17.92 0.64
C ARG A 363 5.93 -18.68 0.01
N PHE A 364 6.20 -19.68 -0.82
CA PHE A 364 5.17 -20.47 -1.47
C PHE A 364 5.24 -21.91 -1.00
N ASP A 365 4.07 -22.52 -0.79
CA ASP A 365 4.01 -23.97 -0.57
C ASP A 365 4.02 -24.76 -1.89
N SER A 366 4.07 -26.11 -1.79
CA SER A 366 4.08 -27.01 -2.95
C SER A 366 2.85 -26.89 -3.84
N ASP A 367 1.73 -26.40 -3.31
CA ASP A 367 0.48 -26.23 -4.04
C ASP A 367 0.35 -24.83 -4.67
N GLY A 368 1.35 -23.96 -4.47
CA GLY A 368 1.42 -22.61 -5.03
C GLY A 368 0.66 -21.56 -4.22
N PHE A 369 0.35 -21.82 -2.95
CA PHE A 369 -0.20 -20.81 -2.06
C PHE A 369 0.93 -19.93 -1.49
N LEU A 370 0.72 -18.61 -1.56
CA LEU A 370 1.60 -17.60 -0.96
C LEU A 370 1.29 -17.46 0.54
N ASN A 371 2.31 -17.56 1.37
CA ASN A 371 2.26 -17.21 2.79
C ASN A 371 2.19 -15.67 2.93
N THR A 372 1.08 -15.15 3.45
CA THR A 372 0.95 -13.72 3.71
C THR A 372 1.82 -13.24 4.88
N GLY A 373 2.12 -14.13 5.81
CA GLY A 373 2.78 -13.82 7.08
C GLY A 373 1.86 -13.15 8.11
N ASP A 374 0.57 -13.07 7.81
CA ASP A 374 -0.43 -12.50 8.70
C ASP A 374 -1.27 -13.59 9.36
N TYR A 375 -1.41 -13.53 10.67
CA TYR A 375 -2.25 -14.41 11.47
C TYR A 375 -3.63 -13.78 11.56
N VAL A 376 -4.66 -14.50 11.12
CA VAL A 376 -6.01 -13.98 10.94
C VAL A 376 -7.04 -14.85 11.67
N ARG A 377 -8.22 -14.29 11.88
CA ARG A 377 -9.43 -15.00 12.31
C ARG A 377 -10.52 -14.80 11.25
N LEU A 378 -11.27 -15.87 10.98
CA LEU A 378 -12.42 -15.86 10.09
C LEU A 378 -13.71 -15.87 10.90
N GLU A 379 -14.63 -14.97 10.58
CA GLU A 379 -15.96 -14.92 11.16
C GLU A 379 -17.02 -14.83 10.06
N THR A 380 -18.13 -15.57 10.24
CA THR A 380 -19.23 -15.55 9.29
C THR A 380 -20.35 -14.62 9.79
N HIS A 381 -20.71 -13.63 8.97
CA HIS A 381 -21.80 -12.71 9.21
C HIS A 381 -22.76 -12.75 8.01
N ASP A 382 -24.03 -13.02 8.24
CA ASP A 382 -25.09 -13.11 7.22
C ASP A 382 -24.75 -14.05 6.03
N GLY A 383 -23.98 -15.11 6.31
CA GLY A 383 -23.57 -16.12 5.32
C GLY A 383 -22.32 -15.76 4.52
N GLU A 384 -21.69 -14.62 4.77
CA GLU A 384 -20.41 -14.19 4.17
C GLU A 384 -19.29 -14.27 5.21
N GLU A 385 -18.09 -14.71 4.78
CA GLU A 385 -16.93 -14.86 5.64
C GLU A 385 -16.04 -13.62 5.61
N PHE A 386 -15.83 -13.00 6.78
CA PHE A 386 -15.01 -11.82 6.99
C PHE A 386 -13.68 -12.18 7.63
N VAL A 387 -12.62 -11.52 7.19
CA VAL A 387 -11.25 -11.73 7.68
C VAL A 387 -10.88 -10.64 8.67
N TYR A 388 -10.34 -11.04 9.82
CA TYR A 388 -9.82 -10.15 10.86
C TYR A 388 -8.32 -10.40 11.04
N ILE A 389 -7.48 -9.39 10.83
CA ILE A 389 -6.05 -9.50 11.13
C ILE A 389 -5.86 -9.44 12.64
N LEU A 390 -5.29 -10.49 13.21
CA LEU A 390 -4.92 -10.53 14.61
C LEU A 390 -3.53 -9.94 14.84
N ASP A 391 -2.53 -10.41 14.07
CA ASP A 391 -1.18 -9.83 14.07
C ASP A 391 -0.30 -10.40 12.95
N ARG A 392 0.92 -9.87 12.79
CA ARG A 392 2.00 -10.51 12.02
C ARG A 392 2.55 -11.72 12.76
N VAL A 393 2.78 -12.83 12.06
CA VAL A 393 3.39 -14.04 12.66
C VAL A 393 4.71 -13.71 13.36
N THR A 394 5.50 -12.82 12.78
CA THR A 394 6.80 -12.37 13.33
C THR A 394 6.69 -11.46 14.54
N ASP A 395 5.53 -10.86 14.79
CA ASP A 395 5.33 -9.87 15.85
C ASP A 395 4.60 -10.45 17.06
N ILE A 396 3.95 -11.63 16.90
CA ILE A 396 3.27 -12.32 18.00
C ILE A 396 4.29 -12.67 19.09
N ILE A 397 3.99 -12.28 20.33
CA ILE A 397 4.84 -12.49 21.49
C ILE A 397 4.45 -13.81 22.16
N ILE A 398 5.41 -14.69 22.42
CA ILE A 398 5.17 -15.96 23.10
C ILE A 398 5.58 -15.83 24.57
N VAL A 399 4.60 -15.77 25.45
CA VAL A 399 4.80 -15.60 26.90
C VAL A 399 4.46 -16.90 27.61
N GLY A 400 5.48 -17.68 28.02
CA GLY A 400 5.25 -18.94 28.71
C GLY A 400 4.37 -19.93 27.97
N GLY A 401 4.45 -19.95 26.62
CA GLY A 401 3.65 -20.80 25.76
C GLY A 401 2.31 -20.17 25.31
N PHE A 402 1.94 -19.00 25.82
CA PHE A 402 0.72 -18.30 25.42
C PHE A 402 1.01 -17.25 24.34
N ASN A 403 0.13 -17.18 23.35
CA ASN A 403 0.18 -16.14 22.33
C ASN A 403 -0.33 -14.82 22.88
N VAL A 404 0.48 -13.78 22.77
CA VAL A 404 0.10 -12.40 23.00
C VAL A 404 0.18 -11.65 21.69
N TYR A 405 -0.93 -11.12 21.26
CA TYR A 405 -1.03 -10.30 20.04
C TYR A 405 -0.74 -8.85 20.42
N PRO A 406 0.38 -8.26 19.97
CA PRO A 406 0.69 -6.86 20.23
C PRO A 406 -0.46 -5.91 19.99
N GLN A 407 -1.20 -6.12 18.91
CA GLN A 407 -2.32 -5.26 18.54
C GLN A 407 -3.47 -5.28 19.56
N GLU A 408 -3.73 -6.41 20.21
CA GLU A 408 -4.75 -6.48 21.26
C GLU A 408 -4.34 -5.62 22.47
N VAL A 409 -3.07 -5.68 22.84
CA VAL A 409 -2.52 -4.89 23.95
C VAL A 409 -2.51 -3.40 23.60
N GLU A 410 -2.08 -3.05 22.39
CA GLU A 410 -2.05 -1.67 21.87
C GLU A 410 -3.45 -1.06 21.84
N LYS A 411 -4.45 -1.83 21.44
CA LYS A 411 -5.85 -1.39 21.44
C LYS A 411 -6.32 -0.99 22.83
N VAL A 412 -6.02 -1.82 23.85
CA VAL A 412 -6.36 -1.51 25.24
C VAL A 412 -5.60 -0.29 25.72
N LEU A 413 -4.31 -0.17 25.43
CA LEU A 413 -3.50 0.98 25.83
C LEU A 413 -4.01 2.29 25.19
N ALA A 414 -4.50 2.24 23.96
CA ALA A 414 -5.07 3.41 23.25
C ALA A 414 -6.40 3.92 23.86
N GLU A 415 -7.06 3.13 24.74
CA GLU A 415 -8.24 3.59 25.49
C GLU A 415 -7.86 4.51 26.67
N HIS A 416 -6.57 4.57 27.03
CA HIS A 416 -6.11 5.42 28.11
C HIS A 416 -6.05 6.90 27.65
N PRO A 417 -6.69 7.85 28.39
CA PRO A 417 -6.84 9.23 27.92
C PRO A 417 -5.54 10.02 27.73
N ALA A 418 -4.45 9.56 28.37
CA ALA A 418 -3.13 10.18 28.23
C ALA A 418 -2.27 9.59 27.11
N ILE A 419 -2.72 8.53 26.43
CA ILE A 419 -1.94 7.84 25.41
C ILE A 419 -2.44 8.20 24.02
N HIS A 420 -1.57 8.83 23.25
CA HIS A 420 -1.81 9.10 21.84
C HIS A 420 -1.65 7.85 20.99
N GLN A 421 -0.56 7.11 21.20
CA GLN A 421 -0.28 5.87 20.48
C GLN A 421 0.63 4.96 21.32
N ALA A 422 0.43 3.65 21.17
CA ALA A 422 1.29 2.63 21.79
C ALA A 422 1.74 1.60 20.75
N VAL A 423 2.96 1.12 20.88
CA VAL A 423 3.52 0.00 20.11
C VAL A 423 4.08 -1.03 21.08
N VAL A 424 3.64 -2.28 20.94
CA VAL A 424 4.05 -3.36 21.83
C VAL A 424 4.93 -4.35 21.05
N VAL A 425 6.04 -4.75 21.67
CA VAL A 425 6.96 -5.74 21.10
C VAL A 425 7.36 -6.76 22.15
N GLY A 426 7.80 -7.93 21.68
CA GLY A 426 8.37 -8.96 22.57
C GLY A 426 9.78 -8.55 23.02
N MET A 427 10.01 -8.60 24.33
CA MET A 427 11.33 -8.48 24.95
C MET A 427 11.76 -9.85 25.47
N PRO A 428 12.99 -10.31 25.20
CA PRO A 428 13.50 -11.59 25.73
C PRO A 428 13.40 -11.67 27.25
N HIS A 429 13.03 -12.84 27.76
CA HIS A 429 12.91 -13.09 29.20
C HIS A 429 13.30 -14.54 29.56
N GLU A 430 14.17 -14.72 30.53
CA GLU A 430 14.78 -16.01 30.86
C GLU A 430 13.78 -17.14 31.15
N ILE A 431 12.67 -16.83 31.82
CA ILE A 431 11.71 -17.85 32.27
C ILE A 431 10.57 -18.01 31.25
N ASN A 432 10.08 -16.91 30.68
CA ASN A 432 8.87 -16.92 29.85
C ASN A 432 9.15 -16.93 28.35
N GLY A 433 10.42 -17.02 27.94
CA GLY A 433 10.84 -16.85 26.55
C GLY A 433 10.78 -15.38 26.13
N GLN A 434 9.60 -14.80 26.16
CA GLN A 434 9.38 -13.36 25.91
C GLN A 434 8.39 -12.77 26.93
N ILE A 435 8.42 -11.44 27.05
CA ILE A 435 7.41 -10.65 27.77
C ILE A 435 7.06 -9.39 26.95
N PRO A 436 5.81 -8.87 27.06
CA PRO A 436 5.43 -7.65 26.33
C PRO A 436 6.13 -6.42 26.93
N LYS A 437 6.73 -5.59 26.04
CA LYS A 437 7.22 -4.23 26.32
C LYS A 437 6.42 -3.25 25.50
N ALA A 438 5.89 -2.19 26.13
CA ALA A 438 5.15 -1.13 25.44
C ALA A 438 6.02 0.12 25.27
N TYR A 439 6.07 0.65 24.05
CA TYR A 439 6.56 1.98 23.75
C TYR A 439 5.35 2.89 23.60
N VAL A 440 5.31 4.00 24.33
CA VAL A 440 4.12 4.85 24.47
C VAL A 440 4.43 6.28 24.11
N LEU A 441 3.67 6.83 23.17
CA LEU A 441 3.61 8.24 22.82
C LEU A 441 2.42 8.86 23.55
N LEU A 442 2.66 9.89 24.34
CA LEU A 442 1.62 10.56 25.11
C LEU A 442 0.90 11.64 24.29
N GLU A 443 -0.33 11.94 24.67
CA GLU A 443 -1.05 13.13 24.22
C GLU A 443 -0.31 14.40 24.64
N GLU A 444 -0.44 15.46 23.87
CA GLU A 444 0.24 16.74 24.14
C GLU A 444 -0.13 17.30 25.53
N GLY A 445 0.88 17.48 26.36
CA GLY A 445 0.72 17.98 27.72
C GLY A 445 0.27 16.94 28.75
N ALA A 446 -0.02 15.72 28.33
CA ALA A 446 -0.38 14.63 29.25
C ALA A 446 0.81 14.19 30.11
N LYS A 447 0.52 13.77 31.34
CA LYS A 447 1.50 13.21 32.29
C LYS A 447 0.93 11.93 32.89
N VAL A 448 1.63 10.85 32.72
CA VAL A 448 1.32 9.54 33.31
C VAL A 448 2.63 8.81 33.55
N ASP A 449 2.71 8.00 34.58
CA ASP A 449 3.88 7.16 34.81
C ASP A 449 3.69 5.72 34.27
N SER A 450 4.78 4.96 34.17
CA SER A 450 4.74 3.59 33.65
C SER A 450 3.91 2.65 34.51
N ARG A 451 3.80 2.89 35.81
CA ARG A 451 3.02 2.06 36.75
C ARG A 451 1.52 2.23 36.50
N ASP A 452 1.08 3.46 36.24
CA ASP A 452 -0.31 3.77 35.93
C ASP A 452 -0.74 3.11 34.62
N VAL A 453 0.11 3.15 33.57
CA VAL A 453 -0.14 2.48 32.28
C VAL A 453 -0.22 0.95 32.49
N ILE A 454 0.70 0.37 33.24
CA ILE A 454 0.68 -1.08 33.55
C ILE A 454 -0.56 -1.44 34.35
N LYS A 455 -0.94 -0.63 35.33
CA LYS A 455 -2.15 -0.83 36.14
C LYS A 455 -3.40 -0.79 35.27
N PHE A 456 -3.52 0.20 34.40
CA PHE A 456 -4.63 0.33 33.46
C PHE A 456 -4.77 -0.92 32.54
N ALA A 457 -3.65 -1.40 32.01
CA ALA A 457 -3.61 -2.63 31.21
C ALA A 457 -3.99 -3.87 32.04
N LYS A 458 -3.54 -3.97 33.28
CA LYS A 458 -3.80 -5.09 34.18
C LYS A 458 -5.28 -5.25 34.54
N GLU A 459 -6.04 -4.17 34.57
CA GLU A 459 -7.47 -4.19 34.85
C GLU A 459 -8.30 -4.70 33.65
N ARG A 460 -7.71 -4.75 32.43
CA ARG A 460 -8.41 -5.01 31.16
C ARG A 460 -7.86 -6.21 30.38
N LEU A 461 -6.66 -6.66 30.70
CA LEU A 461 -5.99 -7.75 29.97
C LEU A 461 -5.68 -8.94 30.89
N ALA A 462 -5.63 -10.12 30.30
CA ALA A 462 -5.10 -11.30 30.98
C ALA A 462 -3.65 -11.06 31.44
N HIS A 463 -3.28 -11.60 32.59
CA HIS A 463 -2.00 -11.32 33.25
C HIS A 463 -0.76 -11.51 32.36
N PHE A 464 -0.76 -12.50 31.46
CA PHE A 464 0.36 -12.77 30.56
C PHE A 464 0.44 -11.78 29.38
N LYS A 465 -0.65 -11.03 29.08
CA LYS A 465 -0.72 -10.00 28.04
C LYS A 465 -0.29 -8.62 28.55
N VAL A 466 -0.22 -8.42 29.86
CA VAL A 466 0.10 -7.12 30.45
C VAL A 466 1.55 -6.75 30.19
N PRO A 467 1.86 -5.58 29.66
CA PRO A 467 3.23 -5.11 29.49
C PRO A 467 4.00 -5.12 30.81
N ARG A 468 5.19 -5.70 30.81
CA ARG A 468 6.09 -5.74 31.99
C ARG A 468 7.00 -4.52 32.04
N SER A 469 7.16 -3.83 30.92
CA SER A 469 7.94 -2.61 30.79
C SER A 469 7.19 -1.62 29.91
N VAL A 470 7.24 -0.34 30.28
CA VAL A 470 6.69 0.78 29.52
C VAL A 470 7.77 1.82 29.36
N GLU A 471 8.03 2.22 28.13
CA GLU A 471 8.98 3.27 27.76
C GLU A 471 8.23 4.38 27.01
N PHE A 472 8.39 5.60 27.48
CA PHE A 472 7.80 6.76 26.82
C PHE A 472 8.72 7.26 25.72
N VAL A 473 8.17 7.50 24.56
CA VAL A 473 8.89 7.98 23.36
C VAL A 473 8.29 9.30 22.89
N THR A 474 9.10 10.13 22.24
CA THR A 474 8.66 11.38 21.61
C THR A 474 8.22 11.15 20.17
N GLU A 475 8.70 10.10 19.52
CA GLU A 475 8.35 9.69 18.16
C GLU A 475 8.65 8.21 17.95
N PHE A 476 7.98 7.60 16.98
CA PHE A 476 8.27 6.25 16.53
C PHE A 476 9.21 6.26 15.32
N PRO A 477 10.07 5.23 15.17
CA PRO A 477 10.83 5.03 13.95
C PRO A 477 9.88 4.67 12.80
N LEU A 478 9.94 5.43 11.70
CA LEU A 478 9.06 5.27 10.55
C LEU A 478 9.85 4.79 9.31
N SER A 479 9.18 4.00 8.47
CA SER A 479 9.66 3.67 7.13
C SER A 479 9.48 4.86 6.19
N GLY A 480 10.08 4.81 4.99
CA GLY A 480 9.88 5.81 3.94
C GLY A 480 8.41 5.98 3.48
N THR A 481 7.53 5.04 3.84
CA THR A 481 6.09 5.09 3.60
C THR A 481 5.27 5.53 4.81
N GLY A 482 5.92 5.91 5.93
CA GLY A 482 5.27 6.36 7.16
C GLY A 482 4.79 5.24 8.09
N LYS A 483 5.13 3.96 7.81
CA LYS A 483 4.79 2.83 8.69
C LYS A 483 5.80 2.72 9.83
N ILE A 484 5.31 2.36 11.03
CA ILE A 484 6.17 2.14 12.20
C ILE A 484 7.06 0.92 11.98
N LEU A 485 8.36 1.10 12.19
CA LEU A 485 9.38 0.06 12.07
C LEU A 485 9.46 -0.74 13.39
N ARG A 486 8.52 -1.67 13.62
CA ARG A 486 8.46 -2.53 14.82
C ARG A 486 9.77 -3.28 15.07
N ARG A 487 10.47 -3.69 13.99
CA ARG A 487 11.78 -4.35 14.11
C ARG A 487 12.77 -3.51 14.91
N VAL A 488 12.86 -2.21 14.61
CA VAL A 488 13.78 -1.29 15.33
C VAL A 488 13.44 -1.24 16.82
N LEU A 489 12.16 -1.21 17.18
CA LEU A 489 11.72 -1.21 18.59
C LEU A 489 11.98 -2.56 19.26
N ARG A 490 11.82 -3.66 18.55
CA ARG A 490 12.13 -5.02 19.05
C ARG A 490 13.62 -5.19 19.28
N ASP A 491 14.47 -4.73 18.35
CA ASP A 491 15.92 -4.78 18.49
C ASP A 491 16.37 -3.96 19.71
N ARG A 492 15.82 -2.73 19.91
CA ARG A 492 16.04 -1.94 21.13
C ARG A 492 15.60 -2.67 22.40
N ALA A 493 14.44 -3.34 22.37
CA ALA A 493 13.97 -4.11 23.52
C ALA A 493 14.86 -5.30 23.85
N ALA A 494 15.45 -5.96 22.84
CA ALA A 494 16.37 -7.08 23.01
C ALA A 494 17.74 -6.64 23.57
N GLU A 495 18.20 -5.44 23.20
CA GLU A 495 19.46 -4.87 23.69
C GLU A 495 19.38 -4.31 25.12
N GLY A 496 18.19 -4.29 25.73
CA GLY A 496 17.99 -3.73 27.08
C GLY A 496 18.09 -2.21 27.16
N ARG A 497 17.95 -1.54 26.02
CA ARG A 497 17.97 -0.07 25.87
C ARG A 497 16.57 0.49 25.78
#